data_83a14ec967c1de8f5c62b244ba0c3b12
#
_entry.id   83a14ec967c1de8f5c62b244ba0c3b12
#
_cell.length_a   1.000
_cell.length_b   1.000
_cell.length_c   1.000
_cell.angle_alpha   90.00
_cell.angle_beta   90.00
_cell.angle_gamma   90.00
#
_symmetry.space_group_name_H-M   'P 1'
#
loop_
_entity.id
_entity.type
_entity.pdbx_description
1 polymer ?
#
loop_
_entity_poly.entity_id
_entity_poly.type
_entity_poly.pdbx_seq_one_letter_code
_entity_poly.pdbx_strand_id
1 'polypeptide(L)'
;DMGFQQVHFTRPDVSHYQAQHWSQIEAGYHADMDWLERNTDVRYHPESLHPGTQTVILVRLDYLMDRDAAVIASDRGDIAQYAVGRDYHKVMRRRLTQLGHEIQALLDPIGFRAFVDSAPVLERQLAEQSGMGWIGKNTLLLNDEAGSWFFLGEIYTSVPLPTDSSAQSNRCNNCRACLKVCPTDAFPEP
;
A
#
# COMPACT_ATOMS: atom_id res chain seq x y z
N ASP A 1 -14.32 15.69 -5.68
CA ASP A 1 -13.17 15.01 -6.27
C ASP A 1 -11.93 15.27 -5.41
N MET A 2 -11.30 14.22 -4.89
CA MET A 2 -10.11 14.30 -4.03
C MET A 2 -8.82 13.89 -4.75
N GLY A 3 -8.92 13.59 -6.05
CA GLY A 3 -7.81 13.25 -6.92
C GLY A 3 -7.24 11.84 -6.72
N PHE A 4 -7.98 10.92 -6.13
CA PHE A 4 -7.64 9.50 -6.12
C PHE A 4 -8.03 8.84 -7.44
N GLN A 5 -7.16 8.00 -7.99
CA GLN A 5 -7.37 7.32 -9.27
C GLN A 5 -8.19 6.06 -9.12
N GLN A 6 -8.02 5.35 -7.99
CA GLN A 6 -8.82 4.16 -7.67
C GLN A 6 -9.24 4.17 -6.21
N VAL A 7 -10.41 3.56 -5.95
CA VAL A 7 -10.94 3.29 -4.61
C VAL A 7 -11.44 1.85 -4.60
N HIS A 8 -10.98 1.06 -3.64
CA HIS A 8 -11.37 -0.33 -3.45
C HIS A 8 -11.80 -0.60 -2.00
N PHE A 9 -12.54 -1.67 -1.79
CA PHE A 9 -13.06 -2.05 -0.48
C PHE A 9 -12.66 -3.49 -0.18
N THR A 10 -12.17 -3.75 1.04
CA THR A 10 -11.81 -5.10 1.47
C THR A 10 -12.15 -5.35 2.94
N ARG A 11 -12.15 -6.61 3.32
CA ARG A 11 -12.21 -7.01 4.74
C ARG A 11 -10.86 -6.73 5.41
N PRO A 12 -10.87 -6.44 6.73
CA PRO A 12 -9.63 -6.15 7.44
C PRO A 12 -8.74 -7.39 7.68
N ASP A 13 -9.26 -8.60 7.56
CA ASP A 13 -8.53 -9.83 7.84
C ASP A 13 -7.41 -10.07 6.82
N VAL A 14 -6.17 -10.07 7.30
CA VAL A 14 -4.94 -10.35 6.56
C VAL A 14 -4.12 -11.45 7.22
N SER A 15 -4.73 -12.26 8.08
CA SER A 15 -4.07 -13.31 8.86
C SER A 15 -3.41 -14.36 7.97
N HIS A 16 -3.92 -14.60 6.77
CA HIS A 16 -3.34 -15.57 5.83
C HIS A 16 -1.94 -15.19 5.33
N TYR A 17 -1.51 -13.90 5.45
CA TYR A 17 -0.14 -13.49 5.14
C TYR A 17 0.85 -13.69 6.31
N GLN A 18 0.36 -14.04 7.50
CA GLN A 18 1.17 -14.13 8.71
C GLN A 18 2.33 -15.14 8.58
N ALA A 19 2.07 -16.33 8.08
CA ALA A 19 3.09 -17.36 7.93
C ALA A 19 4.23 -16.94 7.01
N GLN A 20 3.90 -16.28 5.89
CA GLN A 20 4.90 -15.76 4.94
C GLN A 20 5.74 -14.65 5.57
N HIS A 21 5.14 -13.75 6.32
CA HIS A 21 5.88 -12.68 7.01
C HIS A 21 6.85 -13.25 8.04
N TRP A 22 6.40 -14.18 8.88
CA TRP A 22 7.27 -14.81 9.86
C TRP A 22 8.42 -15.58 9.23
N SER A 23 8.18 -16.31 8.14
CA SER A 23 9.26 -17.01 7.45
C SER A 23 10.35 -16.06 6.93
N GLN A 24 9.99 -14.84 6.49
CA GLN A 24 10.94 -13.82 6.06
C GLN A 24 11.74 -13.25 7.24
N ILE A 25 11.09 -13.04 8.38
CA ILE A 25 11.74 -12.59 9.62
C ILE A 25 12.74 -13.66 10.11
N GLU A 26 12.31 -14.90 10.22
CA GLU A 26 13.15 -16.03 10.65
C GLU A 26 14.34 -16.26 9.71
N ALA A 27 14.17 -16.02 8.42
CA ALA A 27 15.26 -16.07 7.43
C ALA A 27 16.23 -14.87 7.50
N GLY A 28 15.94 -13.87 8.35
CA GLY A 28 16.77 -12.67 8.49
C GLY A 28 16.66 -11.68 7.33
N TYR A 29 15.63 -11.80 6.47
CA TYR A 29 15.47 -10.92 5.31
C TYR A 29 15.06 -9.49 5.67
N HIS A 30 14.72 -9.23 6.91
CA HIS A 30 14.45 -7.90 7.43
C HIS A 30 15.72 -7.08 7.71
N ALA A 31 16.93 -7.72 7.72
CA ALA A 31 18.20 -7.07 8.04
C ALA A 31 18.11 -6.21 9.32
N ASP A 32 18.52 -4.94 9.25
CA ASP A 32 18.48 -4.00 10.39
C ASP A 32 17.08 -3.35 10.57
N MET A 33 16.07 -3.83 9.87
CA MET A 33 14.71 -3.28 9.96
C MET A 33 13.92 -3.93 11.11
N ASP A 34 14.40 -3.83 12.35
CA ASP A 34 13.78 -4.41 13.56
C ASP A 34 12.30 -4.03 13.74
N TRP A 35 11.86 -2.93 13.12
CA TRP A 35 10.48 -2.51 13.15
C TRP A 35 9.53 -3.48 12.43
N LEU A 36 10.03 -4.36 11.57
CA LEU A 36 9.24 -5.41 10.93
C LEU A 36 8.81 -6.49 11.93
N GLU A 37 9.63 -6.78 12.94
CA GLU A 37 9.29 -7.70 14.03
C GLU A 37 8.32 -7.07 15.04
N ARG A 38 8.40 -5.74 15.17
CA ARG A 38 7.55 -5.02 16.14
C ARG A 38 6.13 -4.90 15.64
N ASN A 39 5.19 -4.90 16.58
CA ASN A 39 3.76 -4.69 16.30
C ASN A 39 3.15 -5.70 15.32
N THR A 40 3.70 -6.90 15.23
CA THR A 40 3.18 -7.97 14.37
C THR A 40 1.73 -8.31 14.70
N ASP A 41 1.38 -8.42 15.99
CA ASP A 41 -0.01 -8.65 16.40
C ASP A 41 -0.96 -7.59 15.87
N VAL A 42 -0.56 -6.32 15.96
CA VAL A 42 -1.38 -5.20 15.45
C VAL A 42 -1.53 -5.24 13.93
N ARG A 43 -0.51 -5.71 13.20
CA ARG A 43 -0.55 -5.84 11.74
C ARG A 43 -1.61 -6.83 11.27
N TYR A 44 -1.80 -7.92 12.02
CA TYR A 44 -2.76 -8.98 11.67
C TYR A 44 -4.13 -8.77 12.33
N HIS A 45 -4.20 -7.90 13.34
CA HIS A 45 -5.39 -7.57 14.10
C HIS A 45 -5.77 -6.09 13.96
N PRO A 46 -6.27 -5.69 12.78
CA PRO A 46 -6.58 -4.28 12.48
C PRO A 46 -7.62 -3.66 13.42
N GLU A 47 -8.42 -4.47 14.08
CA GLU A 47 -9.31 -4.03 15.16
C GLU A 47 -8.54 -3.39 16.33
N SER A 48 -7.26 -3.74 16.52
CA SER A 48 -6.39 -3.09 17.51
C SER A 48 -6.07 -1.64 17.12
N LEU A 49 -6.08 -1.32 15.83
CA LEU A 49 -5.86 0.03 15.33
C LEU A 49 -7.14 0.87 15.36
N HIS A 50 -8.27 0.26 15.05
CA HIS A 50 -9.58 0.89 15.07
C HIS A 50 -10.64 -0.15 15.46
N PRO A 51 -11.09 -0.15 16.72
CA PRO A 51 -12.07 -1.12 17.21
C PRO A 51 -13.36 -1.14 16.40
N GLY A 52 -13.85 -2.32 16.09
CA GLY A 52 -15.08 -2.50 15.32
C GLY A 52 -14.93 -2.32 13.82
N THR A 53 -13.71 -2.26 13.29
CA THR A 53 -13.49 -2.20 11.83
C THR A 53 -14.13 -3.38 11.11
N GLN A 54 -15.00 -3.09 10.17
CA GLN A 54 -15.66 -4.07 9.30
C GLN A 54 -15.19 -3.99 7.85
N THR A 55 -14.76 -2.80 7.43
CA THR A 55 -14.29 -2.56 6.06
C THR A 55 -13.05 -1.66 6.09
N VAL A 56 -12.13 -1.96 5.19
CA VAL A 56 -11.00 -1.09 4.84
C VAL A 56 -11.26 -0.51 3.46
N ILE A 57 -11.30 0.82 3.38
CA ILE A 57 -11.39 1.56 2.13
C ILE A 57 -9.95 1.89 1.70
N LEU A 58 -9.54 1.39 0.56
CA LEU A 58 -8.21 1.61 0.01
C LEU A 58 -8.28 2.63 -1.12
N VAL A 59 -7.30 3.51 -1.17
CA VAL A 59 -7.18 4.49 -2.26
C VAL A 59 -5.80 4.43 -2.89
N ARG A 60 -5.75 4.69 -4.20
CA ARG A 60 -4.54 4.87 -4.99
C ARG A 60 -4.39 6.34 -5.39
N LEU A 61 -3.20 6.90 -5.16
CA LEU A 61 -2.82 8.23 -5.63
C LEU A 61 -1.54 8.14 -6.47
N ASP A 62 -1.66 8.35 -7.77
CA ASP A 62 -0.54 8.27 -8.70
C ASP A 62 0.40 9.47 -8.53
N TYR A 63 1.72 9.22 -8.60
CA TYR A 63 2.74 10.26 -8.47
C TYR A 63 3.72 10.30 -9.65
N LEU A 64 3.54 9.43 -10.64
CA LEU A 64 4.40 9.47 -11.83
C LEU A 64 4.20 10.80 -12.55
N MET A 65 5.29 11.55 -12.69
CA MET A 65 5.32 12.78 -13.47
C MET A 65 6.16 12.58 -14.73
N ASP A 66 5.70 13.11 -15.84
CA ASP A 66 6.54 13.23 -17.03
C ASP A 66 7.76 14.09 -16.69
N ARG A 67 8.93 13.47 -16.70
CA ARG A 67 10.20 14.18 -16.60
C ARG A 67 10.76 14.36 -17.99
N ASP A 68 11.00 15.59 -18.39
CA ASP A 68 11.83 15.86 -19.57
C ASP A 68 13.19 15.20 -19.38
N ALA A 69 13.59 14.35 -20.32
CA ALA A 69 14.88 13.67 -20.29
C ALA A 69 16.07 14.64 -20.21
N ALA A 70 15.87 15.90 -20.58
CA ALA A 70 16.84 16.99 -20.46
C ALA A 70 17.15 17.43 -19.02
N VAL A 71 16.33 17.03 -18.03
CA VAL A 71 16.50 17.43 -16.61
C VAL A 71 17.46 16.50 -15.87
N ILE A 72 17.78 15.32 -16.41
CA ILE A 72 18.76 14.40 -15.84
C ILE A 72 20.15 14.86 -16.26
N ALA A 73 20.64 15.92 -15.63
CA ALA A 73 22.02 16.35 -15.82
C ALA A 73 22.95 15.37 -15.10
N SER A 74 23.98 14.89 -15.80
CA SER A 74 24.92 13.88 -15.32
C SER A 74 25.75 14.29 -14.08
N ASP A 75 25.70 15.56 -13.70
CA ASP A 75 26.44 16.16 -12.59
C ASP A 75 25.60 16.38 -11.31
N ARG A 76 24.31 15.99 -11.34
CA ARG A 76 23.39 16.15 -10.22
C ARG A 76 22.85 14.81 -9.75
N GLY A 77 22.66 14.68 -8.43
CA GLY A 77 21.93 13.56 -7.86
C GLY A 77 20.47 13.59 -8.32
N ASP A 78 19.90 12.43 -8.64
CA ASP A 78 18.49 12.30 -8.94
C ASP A 78 17.70 12.00 -7.66
N ILE A 79 16.57 12.69 -7.48
CA ILE A 79 15.67 12.49 -6.35
C ILE A 79 14.56 11.54 -6.82
N ALA A 80 14.30 10.50 -6.03
CA ALA A 80 13.21 9.56 -6.29
C ALA A 80 11.88 10.30 -6.45
N GLN A 81 11.10 9.92 -7.47
CA GLN A 81 9.89 10.67 -7.86
C GLN A 81 8.86 10.78 -6.72
N TYR A 82 8.75 9.75 -5.89
CA TYR A 82 7.83 9.78 -4.75
C TYR A 82 8.19 10.88 -3.73
N ALA A 83 9.46 11.30 -3.69
CA ALA A 83 9.96 12.31 -2.76
C ALA A 83 9.97 13.73 -3.35
N VAL A 84 9.60 13.88 -4.62
CA VAL A 84 9.53 15.19 -5.26
C VAL A 84 8.23 15.87 -4.89
N GLY A 85 8.32 17.09 -4.36
CA GLY A 85 7.17 17.91 -4.02
C GLY A 85 6.84 17.94 -2.53
N ARG A 86 5.56 17.97 -2.22
CA ARG A 86 5.09 18.02 -0.83
C ARG A 86 5.18 16.64 -0.20
N ASP A 87 5.43 16.61 1.11
CA ASP A 87 5.35 15.41 1.92
C ASP A 87 4.01 14.67 1.69
N TYR A 88 4.06 13.53 1.00
CA TYR A 88 2.87 12.78 0.60
C TYR A 88 2.10 12.24 1.81
N HIS A 89 2.75 11.93 2.92
CA HIS A 89 2.07 11.51 4.15
C HIS A 89 1.06 12.56 4.61
N LYS A 90 1.45 13.85 4.57
CA LYS A 90 0.56 14.96 4.94
C LYS A 90 -0.55 15.17 3.93
N VAL A 91 -0.22 15.08 2.64
CA VAL A 91 -1.19 15.25 1.56
C VAL A 91 -2.25 14.15 1.61
N MET A 92 -1.82 12.89 1.65
CA MET A 92 -2.70 11.72 1.71
C MET A 92 -3.56 11.72 2.97
N ARG A 93 -2.94 11.89 4.14
CA ARG A 93 -3.67 11.92 5.42
C ARG A 93 -4.76 12.98 5.43
N ARG A 94 -4.47 14.18 4.93
CA ARG A 94 -5.47 15.24 4.84
C ARG A 94 -6.64 14.84 3.95
N ARG A 95 -6.38 14.31 2.76
CA ARG A 95 -7.41 13.88 1.80
C ARG A 95 -8.24 12.73 2.35
N LEU A 96 -7.60 11.73 2.95
CA LEU A 96 -8.28 10.59 3.57
C LEU A 96 -9.15 11.02 4.75
N THR A 97 -8.67 11.91 5.61
CA THR A 97 -9.46 12.44 6.72
C THR A 97 -10.68 13.21 6.22
N GLN A 98 -10.51 14.03 5.17
CA GLN A 98 -11.63 14.73 4.55
C GLN A 98 -12.64 13.73 3.96
N LEU A 99 -12.17 12.70 3.23
CA LEU A 99 -13.04 11.63 2.69
C LEU A 99 -13.79 10.91 3.81
N GLY A 100 -13.11 10.57 4.90
CA GLY A 100 -13.73 9.94 6.06
C GLY A 100 -14.85 10.80 6.68
N HIS A 101 -14.64 12.11 6.78
CA HIS A 101 -15.69 13.03 7.26
C HIS A 101 -16.87 13.15 6.29
N GLU A 102 -16.64 13.13 4.99
CA GLU A 102 -17.71 13.14 3.99
C GLU A 102 -18.55 11.86 4.05
N ILE A 103 -17.89 10.71 4.21
CA ILE A 103 -18.56 9.41 4.41
C ILE A 103 -19.37 9.44 5.72
N GLN A 104 -18.78 9.94 6.80
CA GLN A 104 -19.45 10.07 8.10
C GLN A 104 -20.70 10.95 8.02
N ALA A 105 -20.65 12.03 7.26
CA ALA A 105 -21.79 12.93 7.07
C ALA A 105 -22.97 12.27 6.32
N LEU A 106 -22.68 11.23 5.51
CA LEU A 106 -23.69 10.52 4.71
C LEU A 106 -24.30 9.31 5.43
N LEU A 107 -23.59 8.70 6.37
CA LEU A 107 -23.90 7.35 6.89
C LEU A 107 -24.17 7.29 8.40
N ASP A 108 -24.60 8.37 9.05
CA ASP A 108 -24.74 8.43 10.52
C ASP A 108 -23.40 8.31 11.29
N PRO A 109 -23.31 8.63 12.58
CA PRO A 109 -22.04 8.73 13.29
C PRO A 109 -21.30 7.38 13.31
N ILE A 110 -20.40 7.20 12.38
CA ILE A 110 -19.51 6.05 12.25
C ILE A 110 -18.11 6.44 12.70
N GLY A 111 -17.41 5.49 13.35
CA GLY A 111 -15.98 5.64 13.56
C GLY A 111 -15.20 5.41 12.28
N PHE A 112 -14.16 6.21 12.08
CA PHE A 112 -13.15 5.92 11.06
C PHE A 112 -11.76 6.34 11.52
N ARG A 113 -10.75 5.71 10.96
CA ARG A 113 -9.35 6.11 11.12
C ARG A 113 -8.60 5.98 9.81
N ALA A 114 -7.88 7.05 9.43
CA ALA A 114 -7.09 7.10 8.21
C ALA A 114 -5.62 6.75 8.51
N PHE A 115 -5.02 5.93 7.64
CA PHE A 115 -3.63 5.53 7.69
C PHE A 115 -2.94 5.80 6.37
N VAL A 116 -1.64 6.03 6.45
CA VAL A 116 -0.73 6.20 5.30
C VAL A 116 0.65 5.76 5.75
N ASP A 117 1.22 4.75 5.12
CA ASP A 117 2.59 4.27 5.23
C ASP A 117 3.10 3.99 6.66
N SER A 118 3.15 4.99 7.53
CA SER A 118 3.83 4.92 8.83
C SER A 118 3.11 4.09 9.92
N ALA A 119 1.94 3.56 9.64
CA ALA A 119 1.21 2.70 10.58
C ALA A 119 1.61 1.23 10.42
N PRO A 120 1.42 0.40 11.46
CA PRO A 120 1.64 -1.05 11.36
C PRO A 120 0.48 -1.72 10.59
N VAL A 121 0.32 -1.36 9.33
CA VAL A 121 -0.69 -1.86 8.40
C VAL A 121 -0.02 -2.64 7.28
N LEU A 122 -0.61 -3.74 6.85
CA LEU A 122 -0.20 -4.50 5.68
C LEU A 122 -0.88 -3.92 4.42
N GLU A 123 -0.53 -2.68 4.06
CA GLU A 123 -1.17 -1.90 2.99
C GLU A 123 -1.19 -2.64 1.65
N ARG A 124 -0.04 -3.20 1.24
CA ARG A 124 0.08 -3.91 -0.04
C ARG A 124 -0.78 -5.17 -0.09
N GLN A 125 -0.84 -5.91 1.02
CA GLN A 125 -1.64 -7.12 1.14
C GLN A 125 -3.14 -6.80 1.13
N LEU A 126 -3.56 -5.76 1.83
CA LEU A 126 -4.94 -5.28 1.77
C LEU A 126 -5.32 -4.82 0.36
N ALA A 127 -4.41 -4.12 -0.33
CA ALA A 127 -4.63 -3.66 -1.68
C ALA A 127 -4.68 -4.82 -2.71
N GLU A 128 -3.83 -5.85 -2.56
CA GLU A 128 -3.91 -7.08 -3.36
C GLU A 128 -5.22 -7.82 -3.11
N GLN A 129 -5.61 -7.98 -1.85
CA GLN A 129 -6.87 -8.62 -1.47
C GLN A 129 -8.10 -7.90 -2.03
N SER A 130 -8.06 -6.57 -2.14
CA SER A 130 -9.13 -5.77 -2.71
C SER A 130 -9.22 -5.82 -4.24
N GLY A 131 -8.24 -6.43 -4.90
CA GLY A 131 -8.14 -6.45 -6.35
C GLY A 131 -7.60 -5.16 -6.97
N MET A 132 -6.98 -4.27 -6.19
CA MET A 132 -6.35 -3.04 -6.70
C MET A 132 -5.11 -3.35 -7.56
N GLY A 133 -4.47 -4.51 -7.33
CA GLY A 133 -3.29 -4.95 -8.06
C GLY A 133 -2.83 -6.32 -7.59
N TRP A 134 -1.58 -6.67 -7.88
CA TRP A 134 -0.91 -7.89 -7.39
C TRP A 134 0.46 -7.57 -6.82
N ILE A 135 0.92 -8.35 -5.86
CA ILE A 135 2.29 -8.23 -5.34
C ILE A 135 3.23 -8.91 -6.32
N GLY A 136 4.14 -8.12 -6.89
CA GLY A 136 5.12 -8.60 -7.86
C GLY A 136 6.31 -9.30 -7.22
N LYS A 137 7.18 -9.92 -8.06
CA LYS A 137 8.44 -10.55 -7.62
C LYS A 137 9.40 -9.58 -6.92
N ASN A 138 9.25 -8.29 -7.18
CA ASN A 138 9.98 -7.21 -6.51
C ASN A 138 9.33 -6.74 -5.21
N THR A 139 8.34 -7.46 -4.72
CA THR A 139 7.57 -7.17 -3.50
C THR A 139 6.74 -5.89 -3.51
N LEU A 140 6.71 -5.15 -4.61
CA LEU A 140 5.85 -4.00 -4.77
C LEU A 140 4.44 -4.42 -5.21
N LEU A 141 3.44 -3.62 -4.84
CA LEU A 141 2.13 -3.74 -5.46
C LEU A 141 2.21 -3.19 -6.88
N LEU A 142 1.81 -3.98 -7.86
CA LEU A 142 1.76 -3.64 -9.26
C LEU A 142 0.30 -3.49 -9.71
N ASN A 143 0.07 -2.52 -10.59
CA ASN A 143 -1.23 -2.23 -11.16
C ASN A 143 -1.11 -2.07 -12.67
N ASP A 144 -2.12 -2.48 -13.44
CA ASP A 144 -2.09 -2.44 -14.91
C ASP A 144 -1.97 -1.04 -15.50
N GLU A 145 -2.56 -0.06 -14.81
CA GLU A 145 -2.63 1.31 -15.31
C GLU A 145 -1.42 2.15 -14.84
N ALA A 146 -1.02 1.97 -13.58
CA ALA A 146 -0.04 2.84 -12.92
C ALA A 146 1.33 2.16 -12.68
N GLY A 147 1.50 0.89 -13.06
CA GLY A 147 2.71 0.13 -12.72
C GLY A 147 2.86 0.04 -11.19
N SER A 148 3.91 0.66 -10.63
CA SER A 148 4.12 0.79 -9.17
C SER A 148 4.28 2.24 -8.72
N TRP A 149 3.87 3.21 -9.55
CA TRP A 149 4.13 4.64 -9.35
C TRP A 149 2.98 5.35 -8.64
N PHE A 150 2.57 4.82 -7.50
CA PHE A 150 1.47 5.36 -6.73
C PHE A 150 1.68 5.18 -5.23
N PHE A 151 1.00 6.02 -4.47
CA PHE A 151 0.85 5.88 -3.02
C PHE A 151 -0.42 5.12 -2.70
N LEU A 152 -0.38 4.39 -1.60
CA LEU A 152 -1.53 3.76 -0.96
C LEU A 152 -1.97 4.57 0.26
N GLY A 153 -3.23 4.45 0.59
CA GLY A 153 -3.77 4.96 1.83
C GLY A 153 -5.06 4.26 2.18
N GLU A 154 -5.38 4.19 3.47
CA GLU A 154 -6.50 3.41 3.98
C GLU A 154 -7.38 4.23 4.92
N ILE A 155 -8.67 3.93 4.87
CA ILE A 155 -9.64 4.30 5.90
C ILE A 155 -10.21 3.02 6.50
N TYR A 156 -9.98 2.82 7.78
CA TYR A 156 -10.63 1.78 8.58
C TYR A 156 -11.96 2.31 9.08
N THR A 157 -13.04 1.56 8.85
CA THR A 157 -14.38 1.99 9.25
C THR A 157 -15.21 0.84 9.79
N SER A 158 -16.11 1.16 10.72
CA SER A 158 -17.10 0.22 11.24
C SER A 158 -18.29 -0.01 10.31
N VAL A 159 -18.34 0.66 9.15
CA VAL A 159 -19.41 0.46 8.17
C VAL A 159 -19.19 -0.83 7.39
N PRO A 160 -20.20 -1.71 7.32
CA PRO A 160 -20.15 -2.91 6.47
C PRO A 160 -20.43 -2.53 5.01
N LEU A 161 -19.40 -2.12 4.28
CA LEU A 161 -19.52 -1.86 2.83
C LEU A 161 -19.38 -3.15 2.02
N PRO A 162 -19.99 -3.24 0.83
CA PRO A 162 -19.69 -4.29 -0.12
C PRO A 162 -18.20 -4.32 -0.43
N THR A 163 -17.59 -5.50 -0.39
CA THR A 163 -16.16 -5.63 -0.67
C THR A 163 -15.93 -6.07 -2.11
N ASP A 164 -14.91 -5.51 -2.73
CA ASP A 164 -14.40 -5.98 -4.00
C ASP A 164 -13.70 -7.33 -3.78
N SER A 165 -14.07 -8.34 -4.57
CA SER A 165 -13.60 -9.72 -4.34
C SER A 165 -12.80 -10.30 -5.50
N SER A 166 -12.53 -9.51 -6.52
CA SER A 166 -11.78 -9.95 -7.69
C SER A 166 -10.28 -9.70 -7.53
N ALA A 167 -9.60 -10.58 -6.81
CA ALA A 167 -8.14 -10.55 -6.79
C ALA A 167 -7.59 -10.55 -8.23
N GLN A 168 -6.74 -9.60 -8.55
CA GLN A 168 -6.07 -9.57 -9.85
C GLN A 168 -5.10 -10.73 -9.96
N SER A 169 -5.08 -11.39 -11.12
CA SER A 169 -4.09 -12.44 -11.37
C SER A 169 -2.68 -11.85 -11.42
N ASN A 170 -1.73 -12.51 -10.78
CA ASN A 170 -0.32 -12.12 -10.85
C ASN A 170 0.17 -12.24 -12.31
N ARG A 171 0.60 -11.13 -12.89
CA ARG A 171 1.08 -11.07 -14.28
C ARG A 171 2.59 -11.16 -14.43
N CYS A 172 3.31 -11.41 -13.36
CA CYS A 172 4.77 -11.57 -13.42
C CYS A 172 5.18 -12.82 -14.22
N ASN A 173 4.42 -13.93 -14.16
CA ASN A 173 4.67 -15.14 -14.93
C ASN A 173 6.19 -15.43 -15.09
N ASN A 174 6.68 -15.51 -16.34
CA ASN A 174 8.09 -15.71 -16.67
C ASN A 174 8.93 -14.42 -16.72
N CYS A 175 8.35 -13.26 -16.41
CA CYS A 175 9.07 -11.99 -16.36
C CYS A 175 10.12 -12.00 -15.25
N ARG A 176 11.34 -11.55 -15.57
CA ARG A 176 12.48 -11.45 -14.66
C ARG A 176 13.14 -10.07 -14.71
N ALA A 177 12.45 -9.06 -15.20
CA ALA A 177 13.03 -7.74 -15.40
C ALA A 177 13.58 -7.14 -14.09
N CYS A 178 12.78 -7.11 -13.04
CA CYS A 178 13.18 -6.58 -11.73
C CYS A 178 14.35 -7.37 -11.11
N LEU A 179 14.40 -8.68 -11.32
CA LEU A 179 15.49 -9.53 -10.81
C LEU A 179 16.80 -9.23 -11.51
N LYS A 180 16.76 -9.01 -12.84
CA LYS A 180 17.97 -8.76 -13.66
C LYS A 180 18.58 -7.37 -13.43
N VAL A 181 17.78 -6.38 -13.05
CA VAL A 181 18.26 -5.00 -12.84
C VAL A 181 18.64 -4.72 -11.41
N CYS A 182 18.37 -5.63 -10.48
CA CYS A 182 18.72 -5.45 -9.07
C CYS A 182 20.25 -5.47 -8.91
N PRO A 183 20.90 -4.38 -8.47
CA PRO A 183 22.35 -4.31 -8.39
C PRO A 183 22.95 -5.13 -7.23
N THR A 184 22.11 -5.61 -6.31
CA THR A 184 22.52 -6.33 -5.11
C THR A 184 22.01 -7.76 -5.04
N ASP A 185 21.36 -8.26 -6.10
CA ASP A 185 20.68 -9.57 -6.11
C ASP A 185 19.77 -9.80 -4.87
N ALA A 186 19.04 -8.76 -4.51
CA ALA A 186 18.19 -8.77 -3.30
C ALA A 186 17.00 -9.76 -3.37
N PHE A 187 16.80 -10.44 -4.50
CA PHE A 187 15.72 -11.41 -4.70
C PHE A 187 16.32 -12.80 -4.94
N PRO A 188 16.67 -13.55 -3.87
CA PRO A 188 17.34 -14.84 -3.98
C PRO A 188 16.48 -15.90 -4.69
N GLU A 189 15.16 -15.82 -4.49
CA GLU A 189 14.17 -16.69 -5.14
C GLU A 189 12.98 -15.83 -5.63
N PRO A 190 12.53 -16.01 -6.87
CA PRO A 190 11.44 -15.26 -7.46
C PRO A 190 10.05 -15.76 -7.06
#